data_4813f538798e732e6a2ef7b516d36048
#
_entry.id   4813f538798e732e6a2ef7b516d36048
#
_cell.length_a   1.000
_cell.length_b   1.000
_cell.length_c   1.000
_cell.angle_alpha   90.00
_cell.angle_beta   90.00
_cell.angle_gamma   90.00
#
_symmetry.space_group_name_H-M   'P 1'
#
loop_
_entity.id
_entity.type
_entity.pdbx_description
1 polymer ?
#
loop_
_entity_poly.entity_id
_entity_poly.type
_entity_poly.pdbx_seq_one_letter_code
_entity_poly.pdbx_strand_id
1 'polypeptide(L)'
;VIAALLLMAASAPPMAVIDEKDTVREEAPPHGEIGMSTAYRISDSAPAPRAMEFRRRILHKGAAIGEHPIAHDEVYYVLSGEGEVVSDGKRAMLKPGMTAYLYNGAVVGIWQKGDAPLSLIVAYPNPPKVEGKK
;
A
#
# COMPACT_ATOMS: atom_id res chain seq x y z
N VAL A 1 26.52 -20.99 -40.68
CA VAL A 1 25.55 -19.89 -40.50
C VAL A 1 25.19 -19.82 -39.03
N ILE A 2 25.68 -18.80 -38.35
CA ILE A 2 25.32 -18.54 -36.96
C ILE A 2 24.01 -17.76 -37.01
N ALA A 3 22.90 -18.41 -36.64
CA ALA A 3 21.67 -17.70 -36.41
C ALA A 3 21.86 -16.87 -35.14
N ALA A 4 22.01 -15.57 -35.30
CA ALA A 4 21.96 -14.67 -34.18
C ALA A 4 20.52 -14.67 -33.67
N LEU A 5 20.30 -15.30 -32.52
CA LEU A 5 19.06 -15.17 -31.78
C LEU A 5 19.02 -13.74 -31.24
N LEU A 6 18.34 -12.86 -31.94
CA LEU A 6 18.02 -11.55 -31.42
C LEU A 6 17.05 -11.78 -30.26
N LEU A 7 17.57 -11.81 -29.04
CA LEU A 7 16.73 -11.69 -27.86
C LEU A 7 16.19 -10.26 -27.84
N MET A 8 15.01 -10.09 -28.40
CA MET A 8 14.26 -8.86 -28.18
C MET A 8 13.82 -8.84 -26.73
N ALA A 9 14.56 -8.12 -25.90
CA ALA A 9 14.07 -7.78 -24.57
C ALA A 9 12.75 -7.04 -24.72
N ALA A 10 11.70 -7.52 -24.03
CA ALA A 10 10.44 -6.81 -24.01
C ALA A 10 10.67 -5.38 -23.55
N SER A 11 10.24 -4.41 -24.33
CA SER A 11 10.31 -3.00 -23.96
C SER A 11 9.45 -2.76 -22.72
N ALA A 12 9.93 -1.90 -21.83
CA ALA A 12 9.10 -1.43 -20.72
C ALA A 12 7.85 -0.72 -21.29
N PRO A 13 6.72 -0.83 -20.61
CA PRO A 13 5.55 -0.03 -20.95
C PRO A 13 5.87 1.46 -20.89
N PRO A 14 5.16 2.31 -21.63
CA PRO A 14 5.30 3.75 -21.47
C PRO A 14 5.07 4.17 -20.02
N MET A 15 5.78 5.20 -19.57
CA MET A 15 5.57 5.81 -18.27
C MET A 15 4.08 6.16 -18.06
N ALA A 16 3.53 5.78 -16.90
CA ALA A 16 2.21 6.22 -16.48
C ALA A 16 2.35 7.42 -15.55
N VAL A 17 1.64 8.51 -15.84
CA VAL A 17 1.53 9.67 -14.95
C VAL A 17 0.10 9.70 -14.43
N ILE A 18 -0.04 9.65 -13.11
CA ILE A 18 -1.35 9.47 -12.46
C ILE A 18 -1.55 10.60 -11.48
N ASP A 19 -2.66 11.34 -11.64
CA ASP A 19 -3.09 12.31 -10.65
C ASP A 19 -3.97 11.59 -9.63
N GLU A 20 -3.66 11.71 -8.35
CA GLU A 20 -4.40 11.00 -7.30
C GLU A 20 -5.88 11.36 -7.24
N LYS A 21 -6.26 12.57 -7.67
CA LYS A 21 -7.67 12.99 -7.71
C LYS A 21 -8.54 12.10 -8.58
N ASP A 22 -7.93 11.42 -9.57
CA ASP A 22 -8.63 10.52 -10.49
C ASP A 22 -8.73 9.09 -9.92
N THR A 23 -8.17 8.84 -8.74
CA THR A 23 -8.09 7.52 -8.11
C THR A 23 -8.83 7.43 -6.78
N VAL A 24 -9.53 8.49 -6.40
CA VAL A 24 -10.12 8.63 -5.07
C VAL A 24 -11.40 7.84 -4.92
N ARG A 25 -11.54 7.19 -3.76
CA ARG A 25 -12.76 6.51 -3.31
C ARG A 25 -12.97 6.73 -1.83
N GLU A 26 -14.21 6.99 -1.42
CA GLU A 26 -14.62 6.90 -0.04
C GLU A 26 -15.01 5.46 0.25
N GLU A 27 -14.30 4.81 1.15
CA GLU A 27 -14.52 3.40 1.47
C GLU A 27 -14.06 3.06 2.89
N ALA A 28 -14.67 2.05 3.48
CA ALA A 28 -14.16 1.52 4.73
C ALA A 28 -12.74 1.00 4.52
N PRO A 29 -11.83 1.19 5.51
CA PRO A 29 -10.49 0.61 5.41
C PRO A 29 -10.55 -0.91 5.33
N PRO A 30 -9.57 -1.56 4.69
CA PRO A 30 -9.52 -3.02 4.65
C PRO A 30 -9.23 -3.60 6.05
N HIS A 31 -9.49 -4.90 6.18
CA HIS A 31 -9.21 -5.68 7.40
C HIS A 31 -10.01 -5.22 8.62
N GLY A 32 -11.32 -5.42 8.53
CA GLY A 32 -12.23 -5.21 9.64
C GLY A 32 -13.23 -4.09 9.43
N GLU A 33 -13.09 -3.29 8.37
CA GLU A 33 -14.01 -2.18 8.07
C GLU A 33 -14.21 -1.26 9.27
N ILE A 34 -13.10 -0.85 9.91
CA ILE A 34 -13.11 -0.02 11.11
C ILE A 34 -13.12 1.45 10.71
N GLY A 35 -14.27 2.08 10.84
CA GLY A 35 -14.45 3.48 10.47
C GLY A 35 -14.50 3.70 8.96
N MET A 36 -14.13 4.89 8.53
CA MET A 36 -14.18 5.32 7.13
C MET A 36 -12.83 5.85 6.68
N SER A 37 -12.56 5.77 5.39
CA SER A 37 -11.33 6.31 4.81
C SER A 37 -11.58 6.91 3.44
N THR A 38 -10.67 7.83 3.07
CA THR A 38 -10.52 8.31 1.70
C THR A 38 -9.33 7.60 1.11
N ALA A 39 -9.56 6.76 0.12
CA ALA A 39 -8.52 5.96 -0.51
C ALA A 39 -8.16 6.52 -1.88
N TYR A 40 -6.88 6.77 -2.08
CA TYR A 40 -6.31 7.10 -3.40
C TYR A 40 -5.56 5.87 -3.89
N ARG A 41 -6.21 5.10 -4.75
CA ARG A 41 -5.69 3.84 -5.28
C ARG A 41 -4.80 4.07 -6.49
N ILE A 42 -3.72 4.80 -6.29
CA ILE A 42 -2.88 5.36 -7.35
C ILE A 42 -2.39 4.28 -8.33
N SER A 43 -1.81 3.21 -7.83
CA SER A 43 -1.24 2.16 -8.68
C SER A 43 -2.28 1.37 -9.47
N ASP A 44 -3.55 1.38 -9.07
CA ASP A 44 -4.62 0.70 -9.82
C ASP A 44 -4.78 1.32 -11.23
N SER A 45 -4.37 2.58 -11.41
CA SER A 45 -4.41 3.27 -12.69
C SER A 45 -3.16 3.04 -13.54
N ALA A 46 -2.14 2.38 -13.03
CA ALA A 46 -0.98 1.98 -13.83
C ALA A 46 -1.33 0.73 -14.64
N PRO A 47 -1.04 0.73 -15.97
CA PRO A 47 -1.28 -0.46 -16.79
C PRO A 47 -0.54 -1.69 -16.26
N ALA A 48 -1.19 -2.85 -16.36
CA ALA A 48 -0.56 -4.12 -16.03
C ALA A 48 0.45 -4.52 -17.12
N PRO A 49 1.54 -5.25 -16.78
CA PRO A 49 1.85 -5.74 -15.45
C PRO A 49 2.49 -4.68 -14.57
N ARG A 50 2.18 -4.71 -13.29
CA ARG A 50 2.82 -3.84 -12.32
C ARG A 50 3.31 -4.65 -11.12
N ALA A 51 4.48 -4.29 -10.62
CA ALA A 51 5.18 -5.07 -9.61
C ALA A 51 5.03 -4.51 -8.20
N MET A 52 4.29 -3.42 -8.03
CA MET A 52 4.10 -2.79 -6.73
C MET A 52 2.74 -2.13 -6.61
N GLU A 53 2.24 -2.08 -5.40
CA GLU A 53 1.10 -1.27 -5.02
C GLU A 53 1.59 -0.01 -4.32
N PHE A 54 1.02 1.11 -4.72
CA PHE A 54 1.32 2.41 -4.15
C PHE A 54 0.01 3.15 -3.97
N ARG A 55 -0.32 3.47 -2.72
CA ARG A 55 -1.60 4.07 -2.35
C ARG A 55 -1.40 5.14 -1.30
N ARG A 56 -2.25 6.14 -1.32
CA ARG A 56 -2.41 7.06 -0.21
C ARG A 56 -3.78 6.84 0.42
N ARG A 57 -3.83 6.72 1.72
CA ARG A 57 -5.08 6.55 2.44
C ARG A 57 -5.17 7.58 3.55
N ILE A 58 -6.34 8.18 3.67
CA ILE A 58 -6.66 9.06 4.80
C ILE A 58 -7.61 8.30 5.69
N LEU A 59 -7.15 7.87 6.86
CA LEU A 59 -8.00 7.27 7.87
C LEU A 59 -8.72 8.39 8.63
N HIS A 60 -10.04 8.40 8.54
CA HIS A 60 -10.84 9.36 9.28
C HIS A 60 -10.77 9.06 10.78
N LYS A 61 -11.17 10.03 11.62
CA LYS A 61 -11.12 9.87 13.08
C LYS A 61 -11.79 8.58 13.51
N GLY A 62 -11.07 7.77 14.30
CA GLY A 62 -11.53 6.47 14.78
C GLY A 62 -11.34 5.31 13.82
N ALA A 63 -10.85 5.57 12.62
CA ALA A 63 -10.63 4.52 11.62
C ALA A 63 -9.31 3.78 11.83
N ALA A 64 -9.25 2.58 11.29
CA ALA A 64 -8.05 1.74 11.34
C ALA A 64 -7.97 0.79 10.15
N ILE A 65 -6.75 0.47 9.76
CA ILE A 65 -6.47 -0.75 9.00
C ILE A 65 -6.25 -1.81 10.07
N GLY A 66 -7.20 -2.75 10.21
CA GLY A 66 -7.18 -3.75 11.27
C GLY A 66 -6.02 -4.73 11.15
N GLU A 67 -5.71 -5.42 12.23
CA GLU A 67 -4.62 -6.39 12.24
C GLU A 67 -4.86 -7.52 11.25
N HIS A 68 -3.87 -7.81 10.44
CA HIS A 68 -3.91 -8.86 9.43
C HIS A 68 -2.49 -9.36 9.13
N PRO A 69 -2.33 -10.63 8.77
CA PRO A 69 -1.03 -11.13 8.34
C PRO A 69 -0.68 -10.57 6.95
N ILE A 70 0.60 -10.26 6.75
CA ILE A 70 1.11 -9.86 5.45
C ILE A 70 2.05 -10.93 4.89
N ALA A 71 2.02 -11.12 3.57
CA ALA A 71 2.84 -12.09 2.85
C ALA A 71 3.88 -11.38 1.95
N HIS A 72 4.30 -10.19 2.33
CA HIS A 72 5.27 -9.34 1.66
C HIS A 72 5.75 -8.29 2.65
N ASP A 73 6.86 -7.62 2.34
CA ASP A 73 7.24 -6.42 3.08
C ASP A 73 6.30 -5.27 2.70
N GLU A 74 6.04 -4.38 3.65
CA GLU A 74 5.13 -3.26 3.46
C GLU A 74 5.63 -2.05 4.24
N VAL A 75 5.36 -0.86 3.74
CA VAL A 75 5.68 0.37 4.46
C VAL A 75 4.43 1.20 4.69
N TYR A 76 4.38 1.82 5.87
CA TYR A 76 3.46 2.90 6.19
C TYR A 76 4.28 4.17 6.43
N TYR A 77 4.08 5.17 5.58
CA TYR A 77 4.72 6.48 5.71
C TYR A 77 3.68 7.53 6.02
N VAL A 78 3.81 8.22 7.15
CA VAL A 78 2.84 9.23 7.59
C VAL A 78 3.14 10.58 6.95
N LEU A 79 2.14 11.13 6.27
CA LEU A 79 2.18 12.48 5.68
C LEU A 79 1.66 13.52 6.66
N SER A 80 0.55 13.24 7.33
CA SER A 80 -0.08 14.14 8.29
C SER A 80 -0.95 13.35 9.27
N GLY A 81 -1.22 13.96 10.42
CA GLY A 81 -1.92 13.27 11.50
C GLY A 81 -0.99 12.34 12.28
N GLU A 82 -1.56 11.52 13.13
CA GLU A 82 -0.83 10.55 13.96
C GLU A 82 -1.50 9.19 13.89
N GLY A 83 -0.70 8.14 13.94
CA GLY A 83 -1.19 6.76 13.97
C GLY A 83 -0.42 5.89 14.94
N GLU A 84 -1.10 4.88 15.48
CA GLU A 84 -0.46 3.82 16.25
C GLU A 84 -0.37 2.59 15.37
N VAL A 85 0.86 2.22 15.01
CA VAL A 85 1.13 1.00 14.25
C VAL A 85 1.35 -0.16 15.21
N VAL A 86 0.89 -1.34 14.82
CA VAL A 86 1.15 -2.59 15.53
C VAL A 86 1.78 -3.59 14.59
N SER A 87 2.79 -4.30 15.07
CA SER A 87 3.43 -5.41 14.35
C SER A 87 3.77 -6.50 15.37
N ASP A 88 3.14 -7.68 15.21
CA ASP A 88 3.27 -8.81 16.13
C ASP A 88 3.13 -8.40 17.61
N GLY A 89 2.12 -7.61 17.90
CA GLY A 89 1.79 -7.12 19.24
C GLY A 89 2.63 -5.95 19.74
N LYS A 90 3.70 -5.58 19.05
CA LYS A 90 4.48 -4.37 19.39
C LYS A 90 3.81 -3.15 18.79
N ARG A 91 3.67 -2.10 19.59
CA ARG A 91 3.01 -0.85 19.22
C ARG A 91 4.00 0.30 19.18
N ALA A 92 3.80 1.20 18.23
CA ALA A 92 4.58 2.42 18.13
C ALA A 92 3.72 3.55 17.57
N MET A 93 3.98 4.78 18.04
CA MET A 93 3.33 5.96 17.47
C MET A 93 4.11 6.45 16.26
N LEU A 94 3.38 6.73 15.18
CA LEU A 94 3.92 7.35 13.99
C LEU A 94 3.39 8.77 13.86
N LYS A 95 4.31 9.69 13.64
CA LYS A 95 4.05 11.12 13.38
C LYS A 95 4.47 11.46 11.94
N PRO A 96 4.11 12.64 11.42
CA PRO A 96 4.50 13.04 10.07
C PRO A 96 6.00 12.86 9.81
N GLY A 97 6.33 12.24 8.68
CA GLY A 97 7.71 11.94 8.29
C GLY A 97 8.26 10.63 8.84
N MET A 98 7.51 9.92 9.67
CA MET A 98 7.93 8.64 10.21
C MET A 98 7.39 7.48 9.35
N THR A 99 8.19 6.43 9.27
CA THR A 99 7.89 5.22 8.51
C THR A 99 7.92 4.00 9.40
N ALA A 100 6.91 3.16 9.31
CA ALA A 100 6.99 1.79 9.80
C ALA A 100 7.37 0.88 8.62
N TYR A 101 8.47 0.17 8.75
CA TYR A 101 8.82 -0.90 7.82
C TYR A 101 8.33 -2.21 8.40
N LEU A 102 7.43 -2.86 7.68
CA LEU A 102 6.73 -4.06 8.15
C LEU A 102 7.23 -5.26 7.35
N TYR A 103 7.64 -6.29 8.07
CA TYR A 103 8.29 -7.45 7.46
C TYR A 103 7.30 -8.54 7.10
N ASN A 104 7.56 -9.22 5.99
CA ASN A 104 6.81 -10.39 5.55
C ASN A 104 6.62 -11.40 6.69
N GLY A 105 5.39 -11.85 6.88
CA GLY A 105 5.01 -12.81 7.91
C GLY A 105 4.49 -12.19 9.20
N ALA A 106 4.64 -10.89 9.39
CA ALA A 106 4.12 -10.21 10.57
C ALA A 106 2.59 -10.01 10.49
N VAL A 107 1.97 -9.88 11.65
CA VAL A 107 0.57 -9.46 11.78
C VAL A 107 0.58 -7.97 12.11
N VAL A 108 0.04 -7.16 11.21
CA VAL A 108 0.19 -5.71 11.24
C VAL A 108 -1.13 -4.98 11.13
N GLY A 109 -1.16 -3.76 11.67
CA GLY A 109 -2.28 -2.84 11.54
C GLY A 109 -1.88 -1.44 11.94
N ILE A 110 -2.76 -0.47 11.70
CA ILE A 110 -2.55 0.91 12.11
C ILE A 110 -3.88 1.58 12.45
N TRP A 111 -3.90 2.29 13.58
CA TRP A 111 -5.05 3.03 14.08
C TRP A 111 -4.79 4.53 13.99
N GLN A 112 -5.77 5.26 13.47
CA GLN A 112 -5.76 6.71 13.56
C GLN A 112 -5.82 7.13 15.05
N LYS A 113 -4.98 8.08 15.44
CA LYS A 113 -4.93 8.66 16.78
C LYS A 113 -5.04 10.19 16.71
N GLY A 114 -5.43 10.79 17.83
CA GLY A 114 -5.63 12.25 17.90
C GLY A 114 -6.89 12.71 17.18
N ASP A 115 -7.01 14.02 16.99
CA ASP A 115 -8.21 14.64 16.43
C ASP A 115 -8.17 14.78 14.91
N ALA A 116 -6.99 14.84 14.32
CA ALA A 116 -6.82 15.00 12.88
C ALA A 116 -6.86 13.66 12.16
N PRO A 117 -7.38 13.60 10.94
CA PRO A 117 -7.28 12.40 10.10
C PRO A 117 -5.82 12.01 9.88
N LEU A 118 -5.59 10.71 9.73
CA LEU A 118 -4.25 10.18 9.45
C LEU A 118 -4.10 9.95 7.95
N SER A 119 -3.21 10.74 7.33
CA SER A 119 -2.84 10.55 5.92
C SER A 119 -1.54 9.78 5.83
N LEU A 120 -1.55 8.64 5.15
CA LEU A 120 -0.38 7.78 5.01
C LEU A 120 -0.24 7.22 3.61
N ILE A 121 1.01 6.98 3.21
CA ILE A 121 1.36 6.18 2.05
C ILE A 121 1.42 4.73 2.50
N VAL A 122 0.80 3.84 1.71
CA VAL A 122 0.91 2.39 1.85
C VAL A 122 1.54 1.85 0.57
N ALA A 123 2.67 1.18 0.70
CA ALA A 123 3.37 0.62 -0.45
C ALA A 123 3.88 -0.79 -0.14
N TYR A 124 3.73 -1.68 -1.10
CA TYR A 124 4.20 -3.05 -0.99
C TYR A 124 4.42 -3.66 -2.38
N PRO A 125 5.29 -4.67 -2.48
CA PRO A 125 5.48 -5.37 -3.73
C PRO A 125 4.27 -6.23 -4.07
N ASN A 126 3.99 -6.31 -5.35
CA ASN A 126 2.93 -7.14 -5.89
C ASN A 126 3.60 -8.34 -6.59
N PRO A 127 3.74 -9.49 -5.92
CA PRO A 127 4.46 -10.60 -6.50
C PRO A 127 3.77 -11.09 -7.77
N PRO A 128 4.55 -11.54 -8.77
CA PRO A 128 3.97 -12.06 -9.99
C PRO A 128 3.05 -13.25 -9.69
N LYS A 129 1.90 -13.27 -10.35
CA LYS A 129 1.00 -14.42 -10.27
C LYS A 129 1.71 -15.63 -10.88
N VAL A 130 1.84 -16.70 -10.08
CA VAL A 130 2.33 -17.98 -10.59
C VAL A 130 1.19 -18.62 -11.39
N GLU A 131 1.38 -18.75 -12.71
CA GLU A 131 0.44 -19.45 -13.56
C GLU A 131 0.27 -20.90 -13.06
N GLY A 132 -0.97 -21.40 -13.03
CA GLY A 132 -1.30 -22.76 -12.70
C GLY A 132 -1.57 -23.08 -11.24
N LYS A 133 -1.49 -22.12 -10.31
CA LYS A 133 -2.04 -22.28 -8.96
C LYS A 133 -3.48 -21.76 -8.94
N LYS A 134 -4.39 -22.69 -8.90
CA LYS A 134 -5.78 -22.38 -8.60
C LYS A 134 -5.97 -22.17 -7.10
#